data_380ab8e6ade884f152f014f72f388309
#
_entry.id   380ab8e6ade884f152f014f72f388309
#
_cell.length_a   1.000
_cell.length_b   1.000
_cell.length_c   1.000
_cell.angle_alpha   90.00
_cell.angle_beta   90.00
_cell.angle_gamma   90.00
#
_symmetry.space_group_name_H-M   'P 1'
#
loop_
_entity.id
_entity.type
_entity.pdbx_description
1 polymer ?
#
loop_
_entity_poly.entity_id
_entity_poly.type
_entity_poly.pdbx_seq_one_letter_code
_entity_poly.pdbx_strand_id
1 'polypeptide(L)'
;MTYLSTEQRLFFEAQGYLVLPGALSPSELAAARAAADRAEARWRADPELPGVRRHDLEQVLGILEYDPLFLELLEHPRVFPRVRELLGPDVSMLDHDYFITPPGTTVPHGWHVDLDLQGIDHPRSRLMVKVFYVLEDVPPDGGATLVLPGSHRWGPEVEVPDPELPEDMPGAVKMDLEAGSAYLITGRTLHSAGTNASGVVRRLLIFNYGHKWMRIWQSYEPSAELLARATTPMRRQLLGLSDPYGLDNAGLDAAAAPAPRAAAAAGPA
;
A
#
# COMPACT_ATOMS: atom_id res chain seq x y z
N MET A 1 -11.87 -16.29 -11.54
CA MET A 1 -11.29 -15.23 -12.40
C MET A 1 -9.96 -14.81 -11.82
N THR A 2 -8.91 -14.69 -12.65
CA THR A 2 -7.62 -14.13 -12.27
C THR A 2 -7.61 -12.64 -12.61
N TYR A 3 -7.23 -11.79 -11.67
CA TYR A 3 -7.17 -10.34 -11.84
C TYR A 3 -5.78 -9.86 -12.25
N LEU A 4 -4.74 -10.64 -11.91
CA LEU A 4 -3.39 -10.46 -12.43
C LEU A 4 -3.20 -11.30 -13.68
N SER A 5 -2.73 -10.70 -14.78
CA SER A 5 -2.23 -11.48 -15.91
C SER A 5 -1.00 -12.31 -15.48
N THR A 6 -0.66 -13.34 -16.23
CA THR A 6 0.57 -14.12 -15.98
C THR A 6 1.80 -13.22 -15.99
N GLU A 7 1.86 -12.27 -16.94
CA GLU A 7 2.96 -11.31 -17.04
C GLU A 7 3.04 -10.41 -15.79
N GLN A 8 1.91 -9.81 -15.37
CA GLN A 8 1.86 -8.99 -14.15
C GLN A 8 2.30 -9.76 -12.91
N ARG A 9 1.87 -11.02 -12.80
CA ARG A 9 2.27 -11.88 -11.68
C ARG A 9 3.77 -12.16 -11.70
N LEU A 10 4.32 -12.57 -12.83
CA LEU A 10 5.75 -12.84 -12.97
C LEU A 10 6.58 -11.57 -12.75
N PHE A 11 6.12 -10.43 -13.24
CA PHE A 11 6.76 -9.15 -13.01
C PHE A 11 6.79 -8.81 -11.50
N PHE A 12 5.65 -8.90 -10.83
CA PHE A 12 5.57 -8.62 -9.40
C PHE A 12 6.45 -9.56 -8.56
N GLU A 13 6.47 -10.86 -8.90
CA GLU A 13 7.35 -11.84 -8.23
C GLU A 13 8.84 -11.53 -8.44
N ALA A 14 9.19 -11.01 -9.58
CA ALA A 14 10.59 -10.69 -9.90
C ALA A 14 11.03 -9.33 -9.34
N GLN A 15 10.15 -8.32 -9.42
CA GLN A 15 10.50 -6.93 -9.17
C GLN A 15 10.03 -6.40 -7.79
N GLY A 16 9.01 -7.02 -7.18
CA GLY A 16 8.46 -6.60 -5.89
C GLY A 16 7.51 -5.42 -5.96
N TYR A 17 7.18 -4.93 -7.14
CA TYR A 17 6.20 -3.87 -7.37
C TYR A 17 5.37 -4.11 -8.63
N LEU A 18 4.24 -3.41 -8.74
CA LEU A 18 3.37 -3.44 -9.93
C LEU A 18 2.68 -2.09 -10.08
N VAL A 19 2.73 -1.52 -11.27
CA VAL A 19 1.98 -0.31 -11.62
C VAL A 19 0.67 -0.68 -12.31
N LEU A 20 -0.40 0.02 -11.95
CA LEU A 20 -1.74 -0.08 -12.50
C LEU A 20 -2.14 1.30 -13.06
N PRO A 21 -1.81 1.61 -14.31
CA PRO A 21 -2.20 2.88 -14.92
C PRO A 21 -3.73 3.02 -14.99
N GLY A 22 -4.24 4.22 -14.71
CA GLY A 22 -5.66 4.51 -14.77
C GLY A 22 -6.52 3.61 -13.87
N ALA A 23 -6.01 3.27 -12.69
CA ALA A 23 -6.74 2.47 -11.69
C ALA A 23 -8.05 3.15 -11.29
N LEU A 24 -8.05 4.47 -11.17
CA LEU A 24 -9.23 5.30 -10.95
C LEU A 24 -9.68 5.89 -12.29
N SER A 25 -10.97 5.85 -12.56
CA SER A 25 -11.58 6.63 -13.64
C SER A 25 -11.50 8.14 -13.33
N PRO A 26 -11.69 9.04 -14.30
CA PRO A 26 -11.69 10.48 -14.04
C PRO A 26 -12.68 10.91 -12.96
N SER A 27 -13.86 10.29 -12.88
CA SER A 27 -14.86 10.59 -11.85
C SER A 27 -14.46 10.07 -10.47
N GLU A 28 -13.87 8.88 -10.39
CA GLU A 28 -13.35 8.31 -9.13
C GLU A 28 -12.17 9.14 -8.62
N LEU A 29 -11.26 9.56 -9.50
CA LEU A 29 -10.16 10.46 -9.16
C LEU A 29 -10.65 11.80 -8.62
N ALA A 30 -11.64 12.40 -9.29
CA ALA A 30 -12.22 13.68 -8.84
C ALA A 30 -12.87 13.52 -7.45
N ALA A 31 -13.60 12.43 -7.21
CA ALA A 31 -14.18 12.12 -5.92
C ALA A 31 -13.11 11.89 -4.84
N ALA A 32 -12.04 11.15 -5.17
CA ALA A 32 -10.92 10.89 -4.25
C ALA A 32 -10.19 12.19 -3.85
N ARG A 33 -9.94 13.09 -4.81
CA ARG A 33 -9.38 14.42 -4.55
C ARG A 33 -10.27 15.23 -3.61
N ALA A 34 -11.56 15.31 -3.91
CA ALA A 34 -12.50 16.06 -3.06
C ALA A 34 -12.59 15.50 -1.63
N ALA A 35 -12.53 14.18 -1.47
CA ALA A 35 -12.46 13.54 -0.16
C ALA A 35 -11.14 13.85 0.56
N ALA A 36 -10.03 13.82 -0.16
CA ALA A 36 -8.71 14.18 0.38
C ALA A 36 -8.65 15.66 0.81
N ASP A 37 -9.21 16.58 0.02
CA ASP A 37 -9.30 18.00 0.35
C ASP A 37 -10.11 18.23 1.67
N ARG A 38 -11.22 17.51 1.83
CA ARG A 38 -12.02 17.58 3.07
C ARG A 38 -11.25 17.02 4.27
N ALA A 39 -10.58 15.88 4.08
CA ALA A 39 -9.78 15.25 5.12
C ALA A 39 -8.63 16.16 5.56
N GLU A 40 -7.90 16.73 4.61
CA GLU A 40 -6.81 17.67 4.86
C GLU A 40 -7.30 18.92 5.59
N ALA A 41 -8.39 19.52 5.14
CA ALA A 41 -8.96 20.69 5.77
C ALA A 41 -9.36 20.42 7.23
N ARG A 42 -10.01 19.28 7.50
CA ARG A 42 -10.36 18.86 8.86
C ARG A 42 -9.12 18.63 9.72
N TRP A 43 -8.13 17.93 9.19
CA TRP A 43 -6.89 17.62 9.89
C TRP A 43 -6.09 18.89 10.22
N ARG A 44 -6.01 19.85 9.28
CA ARG A 44 -5.33 21.12 9.52
C ARG A 44 -6.03 22.00 10.55
N ALA A 45 -7.35 21.92 10.63
CA ALA A 45 -8.15 22.69 11.57
C ALA A 45 -8.06 22.17 13.01
N ASP A 46 -7.70 20.91 13.20
CA ASP A 46 -7.65 20.28 14.52
C ASP A 46 -6.24 19.67 14.78
N PRO A 47 -5.39 20.33 15.59
CA PRO A 47 -4.04 19.85 15.87
C PRO A 47 -4.01 18.57 16.71
N GLU A 48 -5.10 18.16 17.35
CA GLU A 48 -5.18 16.92 18.14
C GLU A 48 -5.40 15.69 17.26
N LEU A 49 -5.81 15.88 16.00
CA LEU A 49 -5.96 14.75 15.09
C LEU A 49 -4.58 14.14 14.74
N PRO A 50 -4.48 12.80 14.70
CA PRO A 50 -3.22 12.12 14.51
C PRO A 50 -2.58 12.43 13.16
N GLY A 51 -1.27 12.57 13.15
CA GLY A 51 -0.51 12.82 11.93
C GLY A 51 0.84 13.48 12.16
N VAL A 52 1.58 13.62 11.07
CA VAL A 52 2.88 14.30 11.03
C VAL A 52 2.70 15.65 10.36
N ARG A 53 3.09 16.73 11.06
CA ARG A 53 2.99 18.12 10.60
C ARG A 53 4.36 18.75 10.53
N ARG A 54 5.16 18.33 9.57
CA ARG A 54 6.44 18.95 9.28
C ARG A 54 6.35 19.73 7.98
N HIS A 55 7.15 20.79 7.85
CA HIS A 55 7.15 21.62 6.64
C HIS A 55 7.58 20.84 5.37
N ASP A 56 8.27 19.73 5.54
CA ASP A 56 8.80 18.89 4.48
C ASP A 56 8.01 17.58 4.30
N LEU A 57 7.11 17.26 5.22
CA LEU A 57 6.26 16.08 5.15
C LEU A 57 5.02 16.26 6.00
N GLU A 58 3.87 16.14 5.36
CA GLU A 58 2.59 16.08 6.04
C GLU A 58 1.97 14.70 5.82
N GLN A 59 1.54 14.08 6.90
CA GLN A 59 0.93 12.76 6.88
C GLN A 59 -0.31 12.77 7.78
N VAL A 60 -1.46 12.53 7.20
CA VAL A 60 -2.72 12.32 7.92
C VAL A 60 -2.83 10.83 8.22
N LEU A 61 -2.78 10.46 9.49
CA LEU A 61 -2.93 9.09 9.93
C LEU A 61 -4.41 8.72 10.06
N GLY A 62 -4.72 7.46 9.77
CA GLY A 62 -6.08 6.96 9.95
C GLY A 62 -7.10 7.51 8.95
N ILE A 63 -6.72 7.64 7.67
CA ILE A 63 -7.54 8.34 6.66
C ILE A 63 -8.96 7.78 6.50
N LEU A 64 -9.23 6.52 6.81
CA LEU A 64 -10.58 5.93 6.76
C LEU A 64 -11.59 6.61 7.69
N GLU A 65 -11.12 7.29 8.73
CA GLU A 65 -11.96 8.03 9.67
C GLU A 65 -12.53 9.34 9.12
N TYR A 66 -11.95 9.83 8.01
CA TYR A 66 -12.25 11.17 7.53
C TYR A 66 -13.38 11.22 6.50
N ASP A 67 -13.47 10.20 5.63
CA ASP A 67 -14.48 10.19 4.57
C ASP A 67 -14.88 8.74 4.18
N PRO A 68 -16.18 8.44 3.99
CA PRO A 68 -16.65 7.12 3.59
C PRO A 68 -16.03 6.60 2.28
N LEU A 69 -15.65 7.48 1.37
CA LEU A 69 -15.06 7.13 0.09
C LEU A 69 -13.75 6.33 0.26
N PHE A 70 -12.97 6.61 1.29
CA PHE A 70 -11.72 5.88 1.52
C PHE A 70 -11.94 4.41 1.84
N LEU A 71 -13.06 4.07 2.49
CA LEU A 71 -13.45 2.68 2.71
C LEU A 71 -13.86 1.98 1.40
N GLU A 72 -14.40 2.72 0.43
CA GLU A 72 -14.68 2.19 -0.91
C GLU A 72 -13.39 2.00 -1.71
N LEU A 73 -12.43 2.92 -1.59
CA LEU A 73 -11.11 2.79 -2.22
C LEU A 73 -10.31 1.62 -1.64
N LEU A 74 -10.49 1.29 -0.36
CA LEU A 74 -9.89 0.11 0.27
C LEU A 74 -10.31 -1.18 -0.44
N GLU A 75 -11.55 -1.26 -0.94
CA GLU A 75 -12.08 -2.41 -1.69
C GLU A 75 -12.19 -2.15 -3.20
N HIS A 76 -11.43 -1.18 -3.74
CA HIS A 76 -11.57 -0.74 -5.12
C HIS A 76 -11.47 -1.90 -6.13
N PRO A 77 -12.46 -2.07 -7.04
CA PRO A 77 -12.60 -3.28 -7.86
C PRO A 77 -11.44 -3.54 -8.84
N ARG A 78 -10.70 -2.51 -9.22
CA ARG A 78 -9.51 -2.65 -10.07
C ARG A 78 -8.23 -2.93 -9.30
N VAL A 79 -8.20 -2.74 -7.98
CA VAL A 79 -6.99 -2.84 -7.16
C VAL A 79 -7.08 -3.98 -6.15
N PHE A 80 -8.10 -3.97 -5.30
CA PHE A 80 -8.22 -4.90 -4.18
C PHE A 80 -8.24 -6.39 -4.57
N PRO A 81 -8.89 -6.83 -5.67
CA PRO A 81 -8.79 -8.22 -6.09
C PRO A 81 -7.35 -8.68 -6.37
N ARG A 82 -6.48 -7.78 -6.85
CA ARG A 82 -5.05 -8.08 -7.05
C ARG A 82 -4.30 -8.24 -5.74
N VAL A 83 -4.63 -7.41 -4.75
CA VAL A 83 -4.10 -7.57 -3.38
C VAL A 83 -4.47 -8.94 -2.83
N ARG A 84 -5.73 -9.36 -2.99
CA ARG A 84 -6.20 -10.69 -2.56
C ARG A 84 -5.53 -11.84 -3.32
N GLU A 85 -5.22 -11.69 -4.60
CA GLU A 85 -4.45 -12.70 -5.34
C GLU A 85 -3.00 -12.82 -4.86
N LEU A 86 -2.44 -11.72 -4.34
CA LEU A 86 -1.08 -11.68 -3.84
C LEU A 86 -0.96 -12.18 -2.40
N LEU A 87 -1.90 -11.84 -1.52
CA LEU A 87 -1.88 -12.16 -0.09
C LEU A 87 -2.75 -13.39 0.27
N GLY A 88 -3.73 -13.71 -0.57
CA GLY A 88 -4.73 -14.73 -0.25
C GLY A 88 -6.05 -14.13 0.28
N PRO A 89 -7.03 -14.98 0.60
CA PRO A 89 -8.36 -14.52 1.02
C PRO A 89 -8.39 -13.89 2.42
N ASP A 90 -7.46 -14.28 3.28
CA ASP A 90 -7.41 -13.87 4.70
C ASP A 90 -6.68 -12.52 4.89
N VAL A 91 -6.99 -11.57 4.01
CA VAL A 91 -6.39 -10.24 4.02
C VAL A 91 -7.04 -9.33 5.06
N SER A 92 -6.24 -8.50 5.72
CA SER A 92 -6.68 -7.44 6.62
C SER A 92 -6.00 -6.12 6.26
N MET A 93 -6.59 -5.00 6.64
CA MET A 93 -5.95 -3.70 6.58
C MET A 93 -5.05 -3.54 7.80
N LEU A 94 -3.79 -3.15 7.58
CA LEU A 94 -2.81 -2.95 8.66
C LEU A 94 -2.68 -1.47 9.02
N ASP A 95 -2.70 -0.61 8.01
CA ASP A 95 -2.47 0.81 8.15
C ASP A 95 -3.01 1.58 6.94
N HIS A 96 -3.37 2.86 7.13
CA HIS A 96 -3.96 3.67 6.07
C HIS A 96 -3.73 5.16 6.29
N ASP A 97 -3.05 5.78 5.35
CA ASP A 97 -2.57 7.14 5.49
C ASP A 97 -2.81 7.98 4.23
N TYR A 98 -2.73 9.28 4.42
CA TYR A 98 -2.69 10.24 3.34
C TYR A 98 -1.43 11.09 3.47
N PHE A 99 -0.57 11.00 2.47
CA PHE A 99 0.70 11.72 2.40
C PHE A 99 0.59 12.92 1.48
N ILE A 100 1.08 14.06 1.98
CA ILE A 100 1.15 15.33 1.28
C ILE A 100 2.62 15.74 1.26
N THR A 101 3.20 15.86 0.08
CA THR A 101 4.59 16.27 -0.11
C THR A 101 4.62 17.61 -0.83
N PRO A 102 4.84 18.71 -0.10
CA PRO A 102 4.86 20.04 -0.68
C PRO A 102 6.02 20.25 -1.66
N PRO A 103 5.93 21.25 -2.57
CA PRO A 103 7.07 21.75 -3.31
C PRO A 103 8.23 22.16 -2.39
N GLY A 104 9.47 21.87 -2.81
CA GLY A 104 10.67 22.19 -2.03
C GLY A 104 11.00 21.19 -0.94
N THR A 105 10.28 20.07 -0.84
CA THR A 105 10.62 18.98 0.08
C THR A 105 11.93 18.33 -0.33
N THR A 106 12.93 18.37 0.55
CA THR A 106 14.30 17.90 0.23
C THR A 106 14.66 16.54 0.78
N VAL A 107 14.06 16.08 1.87
CA VAL A 107 14.28 14.71 2.38
C VAL A 107 13.15 14.26 3.28
N PRO A 108 12.27 13.41 2.86
CA PRO A 108 11.25 12.94 3.78
C PRO A 108 11.60 11.62 4.47
N HIS A 109 12.02 10.63 3.73
CA HIS A 109 12.32 9.30 4.23
C HIS A 109 13.51 8.72 3.47
N GLY A 110 14.51 8.25 4.19
CA GLY A 110 15.58 7.47 3.61
C GLY A 110 15.08 6.12 3.08
N TRP A 111 15.96 5.40 2.43
CA TRP A 111 15.68 4.06 1.94
C TRP A 111 15.34 3.11 3.09
N HIS A 112 14.19 2.46 3.00
CA HIS A 112 13.69 1.55 4.04
C HIS A 112 12.80 0.46 3.46
N VAL A 113 12.56 -0.55 4.27
CA VAL A 113 11.49 -1.53 4.08
C VAL A 113 10.43 -1.31 5.16
N ASP A 114 9.17 -1.54 4.83
CA ASP A 114 8.10 -1.36 5.81
C ASP A 114 8.03 -2.50 6.84
N LEU A 115 8.35 -3.71 6.42
CA LEU A 115 8.41 -4.87 7.29
C LEU A 115 9.86 -5.34 7.43
N ASP A 116 10.54 -4.84 8.46
CA ASP A 116 11.80 -5.38 8.95
C ASP A 116 11.51 -6.30 10.14
N LEU A 117 11.10 -7.51 9.85
CA LEU A 117 10.86 -8.53 10.85
C LEU A 117 12.13 -9.34 11.06
N GLN A 118 13.09 -8.79 11.82
CA GLN A 118 14.34 -9.45 12.15
C GLN A 118 14.10 -10.89 12.62
N GLY A 119 14.57 -11.85 11.85
CA GLY A 119 14.53 -13.28 12.18
C GLY A 119 13.23 -14.03 11.84
N ILE A 120 12.15 -13.35 11.43
CA ILE A 120 10.91 -13.99 10.94
C ILE A 120 10.80 -13.88 9.43
N ASP A 121 11.75 -13.21 8.84
CA ASP A 121 11.74 -12.77 7.47
C ASP A 121 12.05 -13.89 6.50
N HIS A 122 11.02 -14.44 5.88
CA HIS A 122 11.18 -15.46 4.86
C HIS A 122 10.90 -14.85 3.48
N PRO A 123 11.89 -14.85 2.56
CA PRO A 123 11.75 -14.19 1.26
C PRO A 123 10.61 -14.74 0.37
N ARG A 124 10.06 -15.90 0.73
CA ARG A 124 8.91 -16.51 0.04
C ARG A 124 7.57 -16.20 0.69
N SER A 125 7.56 -15.58 1.88
CA SER A 125 6.32 -15.24 2.59
C SER A 125 5.98 -13.79 2.35
N ARG A 126 4.95 -13.55 1.56
CA ARG A 126 4.43 -12.19 1.38
C ARG A 126 3.50 -11.87 2.53
N LEU A 127 3.98 -11.08 3.47
CA LEU A 127 3.23 -10.71 4.66
C LEU A 127 2.42 -9.44 4.44
N MET A 128 2.88 -8.55 3.58
CA MET A 128 2.24 -7.26 3.35
C MET A 128 2.32 -6.85 1.87
N VAL A 129 1.27 -6.20 1.42
CA VAL A 129 1.21 -5.45 0.16
C VAL A 129 0.74 -4.04 0.48
N LYS A 130 1.51 -3.06 0.07
CA LYS A 130 1.21 -1.64 0.18
C LYS A 130 0.67 -1.13 -1.14
N VAL A 131 -0.46 -0.46 -1.12
CA VAL A 131 -1.12 0.15 -2.26
C VAL A 131 -1.03 1.66 -2.15
N PHE A 132 -0.66 2.29 -3.23
CA PHE A 132 -0.60 3.74 -3.36
C PHE A 132 -1.57 4.17 -4.47
N TYR A 133 -2.44 5.12 -4.17
CA TYR A 133 -3.23 5.83 -5.17
C TYR A 133 -2.64 7.20 -5.40
N VAL A 134 -2.34 7.50 -6.66
CA VAL A 134 -1.72 8.76 -7.09
C VAL A 134 -2.82 9.77 -7.38
N LEU A 135 -2.92 10.82 -6.57
CA LEU A 135 -3.98 11.81 -6.71
C LEU A 135 -3.62 12.97 -7.65
N GLU A 136 -2.33 13.26 -7.85
CA GLU A 136 -1.84 14.29 -8.76
C GLU A 136 -0.85 13.69 -9.76
N ASP A 137 -0.69 14.30 -10.92
CA ASP A 137 0.40 13.94 -11.81
C ASP A 137 1.73 14.17 -11.10
N VAL A 138 2.59 13.17 -11.09
CA VAL A 138 3.90 13.25 -10.45
C VAL A 138 4.95 13.47 -11.55
N PRO A 139 5.43 14.69 -11.75
CA PRO A 139 6.49 14.94 -12.71
C PRO A 139 7.82 14.30 -12.26
N PRO A 140 8.82 14.17 -13.15
CA PRO A 140 10.10 13.51 -12.84
C PRO A 140 10.85 14.08 -11.63
N ASP A 141 10.62 15.37 -11.32
CA ASP A 141 11.15 16.09 -10.16
C ASP A 141 10.13 16.31 -9.04
N GLY A 142 8.95 15.66 -9.13
CA GLY A 142 7.81 15.82 -8.21
C GLY A 142 7.89 15.00 -6.92
N GLY A 143 9.06 14.53 -6.55
CA GLY A 143 9.22 13.74 -5.33
C GLY A 143 8.61 12.35 -5.42
N ALA A 144 8.67 11.71 -6.59
CA ALA A 144 8.13 10.38 -6.80
C ALA A 144 8.63 9.38 -5.76
N THR A 145 7.81 8.40 -5.41
CA THR A 145 8.31 7.25 -4.67
C THR A 145 9.35 6.52 -5.53
N LEU A 146 10.47 6.20 -4.92
CA LEU A 146 11.54 5.42 -5.51
C LEU A 146 11.42 4.00 -5.00
N VAL A 147 11.52 3.02 -5.87
CA VAL A 147 11.55 1.61 -5.51
C VAL A 147 12.82 0.96 -6.05
N LEU A 148 13.38 0.01 -5.32
CA LEU A 148 14.52 -0.75 -5.78
C LEU A 148 14.06 -2.15 -6.21
N PRO A 149 13.93 -2.39 -7.52
CA PRO A 149 13.37 -3.63 -8.06
C PRO A 149 14.16 -4.86 -7.60
N GLY A 150 13.44 -5.91 -7.17
CA GLY A 150 14.05 -7.16 -6.74
C GLY A 150 14.57 -7.16 -5.30
N SER A 151 14.67 -6.01 -4.63
CA SER A 151 15.21 -5.88 -3.27
C SER A 151 14.41 -6.67 -2.22
N HIS A 152 13.12 -6.90 -2.45
CA HIS A 152 12.27 -7.72 -1.56
C HIS A 152 12.75 -9.16 -1.39
N ARG A 153 13.71 -9.61 -2.21
CA ARG A 153 14.29 -10.95 -2.19
C ARG A 153 15.65 -10.99 -1.53
N TRP A 154 16.21 -9.84 -1.15
CA TRP A 154 17.52 -9.77 -0.54
C TRP A 154 17.48 -10.26 0.91
N GLY A 155 18.55 -10.93 1.30
CA GLY A 155 18.81 -11.29 2.68
C GLY A 155 19.66 -10.23 3.39
N PRO A 156 19.94 -10.44 4.68
CA PRO A 156 20.70 -9.49 5.50
C PRO A 156 22.17 -9.35 5.07
N GLU A 157 22.65 -10.22 4.19
CA GLU A 157 24.00 -10.17 3.64
C GLU A 157 24.20 -9.08 2.58
N VAL A 158 23.12 -8.49 2.07
CA VAL A 158 23.19 -7.43 1.07
C VAL A 158 23.38 -6.09 1.76
N GLU A 159 24.54 -5.50 1.57
CA GLU A 159 24.81 -4.14 2.01
C GLU A 159 24.05 -3.15 1.09
N VAL A 160 23.10 -2.44 1.67
CA VAL A 160 22.33 -1.42 0.96
C VAL A 160 23.10 -0.10 1.03
N PRO A 161 23.42 0.55 -0.10
CA PRO A 161 23.98 1.88 -0.09
C PRO A 161 23.04 2.87 0.61
N ASP A 162 23.61 3.88 1.27
CA ASP A 162 22.88 5.01 1.83
C ASP A 162 23.31 6.30 1.12
N PRO A 163 22.78 6.58 -0.07
CA PRO A 163 23.17 7.74 -0.85
C PRO A 163 22.68 9.02 -0.20
N GLU A 164 23.41 10.13 -0.42
CA GLU A 164 23.06 11.45 0.11
C GLU A 164 21.68 11.92 -0.40
N LEU A 165 21.39 11.67 -1.68
CA LEU A 165 20.06 11.87 -2.26
C LEU A 165 19.42 10.53 -2.56
N PRO A 166 18.16 10.31 -2.22
CA PRO A 166 17.47 9.05 -2.51
C PRO A 166 17.51 8.68 -3.99
N GLU A 167 17.48 9.66 -4.89
CA GLU A 167 17.52 9.50 -6.34
C GLU A 167 18.85 8.91 -6.86
N ASP A 168 19.92 9.01 -6.09
CA ASP A 168 21.25 8.50 -6.47
C ASP A 168 21.40 6.99 -6.19
N MET A 169 20.36 6.33 -5.66
CA MET A 169 20.37 4.88 -5.45
C MET A 169 20.50 4.15 -6.79
N PRO A 170 21.57 3.35 -6.97
CA PRO A 170 21.76 2.61 -8.21
C PRO A 170 20.62 1.63 -8.48
N GLY A 171 20.03 1.70 -9.67
CA GLY A 171 18.94 0.81 -10.08
C GLY A 171 17.55 1.18 -9.54
N ALA A 172 17.41 2.28 -8.84
CA ALA A 172 16.12 2.77 -8.42
C ALA A 172 15.21 3.14 -9.60
N VAL A 173 13.93 2.86 -9.44
CA VAL A 173 12.88 3.20 -10.41
C VAL A 173 11.94 4.21 -9.76
N LYS A 174 11.66 5.31 -10.47
CA LYS A 174 10.74 6.36 -10.03
C LYS A 174 9.30 5.99 -10.37
N MET A 175 8.39 6.25 -9.43
CA MET A 175 6.94 6.16 -9.64
C MET A 175 6.39 7.54 -10.07
N ASP A 176 6.95 8.10 -11.13
CA ASP A 176 6.51 9.32 -11.80
C ASP A 176 5.30 9.01 -12.69
N LEU A 177 4.15 8.93 -12.07
CA LEU A 177 2.93 8.40 -12.64
C LEU A 177 1.86 9.49 -12.82
N GLU A 178 0.99 9.28 -13.81
CA GLU A 178 -0.20 10.10 -14.00
C GLU A 178 -1.21 9.90 -12.86
N ALA A 179 -1.93 10.95 -12.53
CA ALA A 179 -3.03 10.92 -11.58
C ALA A 179 -4.08 9.86 -11.94
N GLY A 180 -4.65 9.22 -10.94
CA GLY A 180 -5.57 8.09 -11.13
C GLY A 180 -4.87 6.75 -11.31
N SER A 181 -3.55 6.71 -11.42
CA SER A 181 -2.78 5.48 -11.34
C SER A 181 -2.74 4.94 -9.90
N ALA A 182 -2.53 3.63 -9.77
CA ALA A 182 -2.14 3.01 -8.52
C ALA A 182 -0.88 2.19 -8.72
N TYR A 183 -0.13 1.97 -7.65
CA TYR A 183 0.95 0.99 -7.66
C TYR A 183 0.99 0.21 -6.35
N LEU A 184 1.50 -1.00 -6.44
CA LEU A 184 1.62 -1.93 -5.34
C LEU A 184 3.09 -2.24 -5.11
N ILE A 185 3.50 -2.33 -3.84
CA ILE A 185 4.81 -2.87 -3.47
C ILE A 185 4.64 -3.95 -2.40
N THR A 186 5.59 -4.87 -2.29
CA THR A 186 5.63 -5.75 -1.11
C THR A 186 6.18 -4.98 0.08
N GLY A 187 5.82 -5.35 1.31
CA GLY A 187 6.35 -4.73 2.52
C GLY A 187 7.88 -4.84 2.69
N ARG A 188 8.52 -5.69 1.88
CA ARG A 188 9.97 -5.87 1.83
C ARG A 188 10.66 -5.16 0.68
N THR A 189 9.92 -4.58 -0.24
CA THR A 189 10.53 -3.80 -1.32
C THR A 189 11.17 -2.56 -0.71
N LEU A 190 12.49 -2.43 -0.90
CA LEU A 190 13.23 -1.25 -0.48
C LEU A 190 12.74 -0.06 -1.27
N HIS A 191 12.33 0.99 -0.58
CA HIS A 191 11.77 2.19 -1.20
C HIS A 191 12.09 3.44 -0.40
N SER A 192 11.93 4.58 -1.04
CA SER A 192 12.13 5.90 -0.45
C SER A 192 11.17 6.90 -1.08
N ALA A 193 10.99 8.06 -0.47
CA ALA A 193 10.40 9.19 -1.15
C ALA A 193 11.51 10.02 -1.79
N GLY A 194 11.28 10.49 -3.02
CA GLY A 194 12.19 11.39 -3.70
C GLY A 194 12.02 12.85 -3.28
N THR A 195 12.96 13.68 -3.70
CA THR A 195 12.92 15.14 -3.55
C THR A 195 11.83 15.74 -4.43
N ASN A 196 10.96 16.58 -3.87
CA ASN A 196 9.99 17.34 -4.64
C ASN A 196 10.56 18.74 -4.99
N ALA A 197 11.27 18.81 -6.10
CA ALA A 197 11.80 20.06 -6.65
C ALA A 197 10.82 20.75 -7.61
N SER A 198 9.65 20.13 -7.87
CA SER A 198 8.63 20.68 -8.76
C SER A 198 7.79 21.77 -8.10
N GLY A 199 6.94 22.41 -8.89
CA GLY A 199 5.92 23.35 -8.38
C GLY A 199 4.60 22.69 -7.96
N VAL A 200 4.51 21.33 -7.97
CA VAL A 200 3.28 20.58 -7.72
C VAL A 200 3.34 19.89 -6.36
N VAL A 201 2.25 19.96 -5.61
CA VAL A 201 2.10 19.15 -4.40
C VAL A 201 1.86 17.71 -4.80
N ARG A 202 2.67 16.77 -4.30
CA ARG A 202 2.40 15.34 -4.47
C ARG A 202 1.46 14.85 -3.36
N ARG A 203 0.38 14.16 -3.75
CA ARG A 203 -0.62 13.61 -2.84
C ARG A 203 -0.84 12.13 -3.10
N LEU A 204 -0.67 11.30 -2.07
CA LEU A 204 -0.81 9.84 -2.13
C LEU A 204 -1.73 9.34 -1.04
N LEU A 205 -2.75 8.54 -1.40
CA LEU A 205 -3.44 7.69 -0.44
C LEU A 205 -2.72 6.35 -0.37
N ILE A 206 -2.47 5.88 0.84
CA ILE A 206 -1.70 4.65 1.08
C ILE A 206 -2.53 3.71 1.93
N PHE A 207 -2.66 2.46 1.46
CA PHE A 207 -3.33 1.38 2.19
C PHE A 207 -2.40 0.19 2.31
N ASN A 208 -2.12 -0.22 3.54
CA ASN A 208 -1.27 -1.35 3.87
C ASN A 208 -2.13 -2.57 4.20
N TYR A 209 -2.01 -3.61 3.38
CA TYR A 209 -2.72 -4.86 3.57
C TYR A 209 -1.77 -5.95 4.03
N GLY A 210 -2.21 -6.74 5.01
CA GLY A 210 -1.51 -7.92 5.48
C GLY A 210 -2.48 -9.06 5.75
N HIS A 211 -2.07 -10.02 6.56
CA HIS A 211 -2.93 -11.13 6.94
C HIS A 211 -3.76 -10.79 8.18
N LYS A 212 -4.98 -11.32 8.28
CA LYS A 212 -5.91 -11.03 9.38
C LYS A 212 -5.41 -11.38 10.77
N TRP A 213 -4.38 -12.21 10.89
CA TRP A 213 -3.72 -12.52 12.16
C TRP A 213 -2.66 -11.48 12.55
N MET A 214 -2.29 -10.57 11.66
CA MET A 214 -1.36 -9.48 11.93
C MET A 214 -2.07 -8.35 12.66
N ARG A 215 -1.36 -7.74 13.61
CA ARG A 215 -1.88 -6.60 14.35
C ARG A 215 -1.75 -5.33 13.53
N ILE A 216 -2.72 -4.41 13.65
CA ILE A 216 -2.63 -3.06 13.10
C ILE A 216 -1.39 -2.35 13.65
N TRP A 217 -0.61 -1.77 12.77
CA TRP A 217 0.73 -1.28 13.03
C TRP A 217 0.79 -0.14 14.04
N GLN A 218 -0.08 0.85 13.92
CA GLN A 218 0.01 2.09 14.69
C GLN A 218 -0.84 2.09 15.97
N SER A 219 -1.17 0.95 16.52
CA SER A 219 -2.06 0.88 17.69
C SER A 219 -3.39 1.65 17.47
N TYR A 220 -3.79 1.76 16.22
CA TYR A 220 -5.00 2.43 15.80
C TYR A 220 -6.20 1.53 16.11
N GLU A 221 -7.15 2.08 16.84
CA GLU A 221 -8.44 1.43 17.05
C GLU A 221 -9.50 2.19 16.21
N PRO A 222 -10.14 1.49 15.23
CA PRO A 222 -11.20 2.09 14.44
C PRO A 222 -12.31 2.64 15.33
N SER A 223 -12.80 3.84 15.02
CA SER A 223 -13.91 4.43 15.75
C SER A 223 -15.19 3.59 15.60
N ALA A 224 -16.11 3.74 16.55
CA ALA A 224 -17.43 3.08 16.45
C ALA A 224 -18.18 3.50 15.18
N GLU A 225 -17.97 4.73 14.69
CA GLU A 225 -18.55 5.23 13.45
C GLU A 225 -17.98 4.50 12.22
N LEU A 226 -16.65 4.33 12.13
CA LEU A 226 -16.01 3.56 11.05
C LEU A 226 -16.45 2.10 11.10
N LEU A 227 -16.47 1.48 12.28
CA LEU A 227 -16.90 0.09 12.45
C LEU A 227 -18.36 -0.14 12.05
N ALA A 228 -19.24 0.84 12.28
CA ALA A 228 -20.64 0.79 11.85
C ALA A 228 -20.78 0.75 10.31
N ARG A 229 -19.78 1.23 9.57
CA ARG A 229 -19.72 1.17 8.10
C ARG A 229 -19.26 -0.19 7.58
N ALA A 230 -18.80 -1.09 8.44
CA ALA A 230 -18.38 -2.45 8.08
C ALA A 230 -19.58 -3.39 7.85
N THR A 231 -20.38 -3.08 6.84
CA THR A 231 -21.65 -3.76 6.53
C THR A 231 -21.50 -5.04 5.73
N THR A 232 -20.34 -5.30 5.14
CA THR A 232 -20.06 -6.53 4.38
C THR A 232 -19.08 -7.44 5.15
N PRO A 233 -19.10 -8.78 4.90
CA PRO A 233 -18.13 -9.68 5.51
C PRO A 233 -16.67 -9.25 5.23
N MET A 234 -16.39 -8.77 4.01
CA MET A 234 -15.04 -8.32 3.65
C MET A 234 -14.62 -7.06 4.41
N ARG A 235 -15.50 -6.04 4.51
CA ARG A 235 -15.21 -4.84 5.31
C ARG A 235 -14.98 -5.18 6.78
N ARG A 236 -15.77 -6.09 7.32
CA ARG A 236 -15.58 -6.58 8.70
C ARG A 236 -14.22 -7.24 8.87
N GLN A 237 -13.81 -8.06 7.90
CA GLN A 237 -12.49 -8.68 7.91
C GLN A 237 -11.36 -7.65 7.81
N LEU A 238 -11.46 -6.71 6.86
CA LEU A 238 -10.46 -5.66 6.67
C LEU A 238 -10.29 -4.77 7.91
N LEU A 239 -11.37 -4.50 8.63
CA LEU A 239 -11.35 -3.69 9.85
C LEU A 239 -11.13 -4.53 11.14
N GLY A 240 -10.69 -5.77 11.03
CA GLY A 240 -10.34 -6.61 12.17
C GLY A 240 -11.53 -7.13 12.99
N LEU A 241 -12.75 -7.09 12.44
CA LEU A 241 -13.98 -7.56 13.10
C LEU A 241 -14.31 -9.04 12.83
N SER A 242 -13.45 -9.76 12.11
CA SER A 242 -13.61 -11.20 11.88
C SER A 242 -12.65 -12.01 12.75
N ASP A 243 -12.96 -13.30 12.93
CA ASP A 243 -12.08 -14.21 13.66
C ASP A 243 -10.70 -14.29 12.97
N PRO A 244 -9.59 -13.95 13.65
CA PRO A 244 -8.25 -14.02 13.09
C PRO A 244 -7.82 -15.44 12.71
N TYR A 245 -8.45 -16.47 13.25
CA TYR A 245 -8.12 -17.88 13.00
C TYR A 245 -8.98 -18.56 11.93
N GLY A 246 -9.90 -17.85 11.32
CA GLY A 246 -10.56 -18.31 10.10
C GLY A 246 -11.83 -19.15 10.27
N LEU A 247 -12.40 -19.22 11.46
CA LEU A 247 -13.59 -20.04 11.72
C LEU A 247 -14.88 -19.42 11.14
N ASP A 248 -14.89 -18.14 10.84
CA ASP A 248 -16.02 -17.40 10.29
C ASP A 248 -15.94 -17.13 8.78
N ASN A 249 -14.95 -17.73 8.09
CA ASN A 249 -14.79 -17.62 6.63
C ASN A 249 -15.84 -18.38 5.80
N ALA A 250 -16.82 -18.99 6.40
CA ALA A 250 -17.84 -19.81 5.73
C ALA A 250 -18.72 -19.04 4.69
N GLY A 251 -18.50 -17.73 4.53
CA GLY A 251 -19.23 -16.89 3.57
C GLY A 251 -18.34 -16.12 2.58
N LEU A 252 -17.03 -16.26 2.66
CA LEU A 252 -16.11 -15.65 1.69
C LEU A 252 -15.95 -16.63 0.53
N ASP A 253 -16.44 -16.27 -0.64
CA ASP A 253 -16.49 -17.07 -1.86
C ASP A 253 -15.34 -18.08 -1.99
N ALA A 254 -15.68 -19.37 -1.91
CA ALA A 254 -14.78 -20.49 -2.20
C ALA A 254 -14.18 -20.44 -3.64
N ALA A 255 -14.66 -19.52 -4.47
CA ALA A 255 -14.22 -19.32 -5.85
C ALA A 255 -12.81 -18.74 -6.02
N ALA A 256 -12.15 -18.32 -4.94
CA ALA A 256 -10.84 -17.66 -5.01
C ALA A 256 -9.68 -18.46 -4.37
N ALA A 257 -9.92 -19.66 -3.87
CA ALA A 257 -8.82 -20.50 -3.41
C ALA A 257 -8.03 -21.02 -4.63
N PRO A 258 -6.72 -20.76 -4.74
CA PRO A 258 -5.92 -21.41 -5.76
C PRO A 258 -5.98 -22.92 -5.52
N ALA A 259 -6.19 -23.70 -6.58
CA ALA A 259 -6.12 -25.15 -6.51
C ALA A 259 -4.81 -25.57 -5.82
N PRO A 260 -4.84 -26.56 -4.91
CA PRO A 260 -3.63 -27.05 -4.28
C PRO A 260 -2.63 -27.46 -5.37
N ARG A 261 -1.42 -26.93 -5.30
CA ARG A 261 -0.35 -27.36 -6.21
C ARG A 261 -0.20 -28.85 -6.05
N ALA A 262 -0.35 -29.58 -7.14
CA ALA A 262 -0.01 -31.00 -7.17
C ALA A 262 1.42 -31.14 -6.63
N ALA A 263 1.59 -31.95 -5.59
CA ALA A 263 2.89 -32.28 -5.06
C ALA A 263 3.74 -32.80 -6.23
N ALA A 264 4.87 -32.14 -6.49
CA ALA A 264 5.81 -32.65 -7.46
C ALA A 264 6.20 -34.07 -7.00
N ALA A 265 5.86 -35.06 -7.82
CA ALA A 265 6.25 -36.43 -7.55
C ALA A 265 7.77 -36.45 -7.35
N ALA A 266 8.20 -36.92 -6.18
CA ALA A 266 9.59 -37.22 -5.94
C ALA A 266 10.02 -38.25 -6.98
N GLY A 267 10.92 -37.90 -7.89
CA GLY A 267 11.53 -38.86 -8.80
C GLY A 267 12.31 -39.90 -8.00
N PRO A 268 12.44 -41.11 -8.53
CA PRO A 268 13.13 -42.17 -7.84
C PRO A 268 14.63 -41.84 -7.69
N ALA A 269 15.17 -42.32 -6.57
CA ALA A 269 16.59 -42.20 -6.17
C ALA A 269 17.56 -42.75 -7.16
#